data_ae6eecd73484c5a14957874c2a6d1c4a
#
_entry.id   ae6eecd73484c5a14957874c2a6d1c4a
#
_cell.length_a   1.000
_cell.length_b   1.000
_cell.length_c   1.000
_cell.angle_alpha   90.00
_cell.angle_beta   90.00
_cell.angle_gamma   90.00
#
_symmetry.space_group_name_H-M   'P 1'
#
loop_
_entity.id
_entity.type
_entity.pdbx_description
1 polymer ?
#
loop_
_entity_poly.entity_id
_entity_poly.type
_entity_poly.pdbx_seq_one_letter_code
_entity_poly.pdbx_strand_id
1 'polypeptide(L)'
;MNKNKKYILLPSFLTIALLLSGCVQRTKDGKPYGFIYEKLAIPTQHLLEWLSGVLGGSYGWSIMVITFIVRLIMMPIMINQSKKATIQQEKIAMIRPQLAKIQEQQKNAKTPEERNAASQAMMKLYQENNISMVGGIGCLPLLIQMPIFAALYAAIQYSPELSKTTFMGINLGHRSFTFVVLTFVIYALQGWLSTLGLPEEQKKQMQSMIIVSPVMLT
;
A
#
# COMPACT_ATOMS: atom_id res chain seq x y z
N MET A 1 13.70 -17.32 -21.85
CA MET A 1 13.98 -16.25 -20.85
C MET A 1 15.48 -16.17 -20.67
N ASN A 2 16.08 -15.06 -21.13
CA ASN A 2 17.54 -14.91 -21.19
C ASN A 2 18.16 -15.06 -19.79
N LYS A 3 19.15 -15.95 -19.63
CA LYS A 3 19.88 -16.18 -18.37
C LYS A 3 20.35 -14.86 -17.73
N ASN A 4 20.72 -13.87 -18.53
CA ASN A 4 21.19 -12.56 -18.06
C ASN A 4 20.12 -11.73 -17.34
N LYS A 5 18.82 -11.89 -17.64
CA LYS A 5 17.75 -11.18 -16.91
C LYS A 5 17.54 -11.71 -15.49
N LYS A 6 17.80 -13.01 -15.22
CA LYS A 6 17.73 -13.57 -13.85
C LYS A 6 18.82 -12.98 -12.94
N TYR A 7 20.03 -12.74 -13.49
CA TYR A 7 21.14 -12.20 -12.71
C TYR A 7 20.98 -10.71 -12.38
N ILE A 8 20.12 -9.98 -13.10
CA ILE A 8 19.81 -8.57 -12.84
C ILE A 8 18.60 -8.43 -11.91
N LEU A 9 17.59 -9.30 -12.03
CA LEU A 9 16.37 -9.25 -11.20
C LEU A 9 16.62 -9.65 -9.74
N LEU A 10 17.47 -10.65 -9.51
CA LEU A 10 17.78 -11.13 -8.17
C LEU A 10 18.49 -10.07 -7.31
N PRO A 11 19.60 -9.43 -7.77
CA PRO A 11 20.23 -8.36 -7.00
C PRO A 11 19.36 -7.11 -6.89
N SER A 12 18.55 -6.78 -7.91
CA SER A 12 17.61 -5.68 -7.83
C SER A 12 16.54 -5.89 -6.76
N PHE A 13 15.98 -7.09 -6.67
CA PHE A 13 15.04 -7.45 -5.62
C PHE A 13 15.70 -7.47 -4.24
N LEU A 14 16.92 -7.99 -4.13
CA LEU A 14 17.69 -7.99 -2.90
C LEU A 14 18.04 -6.57 -2.45
N THR A 15 18.40 -5.69 -3.39
CA THR A 15 18.67 -4.28 -3.10
C THR A 15 17.42 -3.55 -2.60
N ILE A 16 16.27 -3.80 -3.22
CA ILE A 16 14.99 -3.24 -2.78
C ILE A 16 14.60 -3.78 -1.40
N ALA A 17 14.79 -5.08 -1.14
CA ALA A 17 14.52 -5.69 0.16
C ALA A 17 15.46 -5.15 1.25
N LEU A 18 16.75 -4.92 0.94
CA LEU A 18 17.72 -4.29 1.84
C LEU A 18 17.39 -2.81 2.10
N LEU A 19 16.93 -2.09 1.10
CA LEU A 19 16.47 -0.71 1.28
C LEU A 19 15.21 -0.63 2.14
N LEU A 20 14.28 -1.57 2.00
CA LEU A 20 13.09 -1.65 2.84
C LEU A 20 13.39 -2.10 4.27
N SER A 21 14.34 -3.00 4.48
CA SER A 21 14.75 -3.45 5.82
C SER A 21 15.47 -2.36 6.62
N GLY A 22 16.04 -1.35 5.94
CA GLY A 22 16.74 -0.22 6.56
C GLY A 22 15.88 1.02 6.81
N CYS A 23 14.55 0.96 6.60
CA CYS A 23 13.70 2.15 6.62
C CYS A 23 13.70 2.86 7.99
N VAL A 24 13.54 2.14 9.08
CA VAL A 24 13.69 2.67 10.44
C VAL A 24 14.30 1.55 11.30
N GLN A 25 15.53 1.71 11.70
CA GLN A 25 16.24 0.77 12.57
C GLN A 25 16.26 1.30 14.01
N ARG A 26 16.50 0.42 14.97
CA ARG A 26 16.69 0.78 16.37
C ARG A 26 18.10 0.40 16.81
N THR A 27 18.76 1.30 17.53
CA THR A 27 19.98 0.98 18.26
C THR A 27 19.64 0.04 19.42
N LYS A 28 20.68 -0.57 20.02
CA LYS A 28 20.52 -1.39 21.25
C LYS A 28 19.83 -0.61 22.38
N ASP A 29 19.99 0.71 22.40
CA ASP A 29 19.38 1.62 23.36
C ASP A 29 17.97 2.07 22.97
N GLY A 30 17.38 1.46 21.91
CA GLY A 30 16.01 1.75 21.47
C GLY A 30 15.84 3.04 20.64
N LYS A 31 16.93 3.78 20.37
CA LYS A 31 16.88 5.01 19.58
C LYS A 31 16.68 4.69 18.09
N PRO A 32 15.73 5.35 17.42
CA PRO A 32 15.50 5.14 16.00
C PRO A 32 16.63 5.79 15.18
N TYR A 33 17.03 5.14 14.09
CA TYR A 33 17.98 5.65 13.12
C TYR A 33 17.67 5.09 11.72
N GLY A 34 18.30 5.67 10.71
CA GLY A 34 18.18 5.23 9.32
C GLY A 34 17.70 6.34 8.40
N PHE A 35 17.87 6.11 7.09
CA PHE A 35 17.63 7.14 6.08
C PHE A 35 16.22 7.75 6.15
N ILE A 36 15.19 6.92 6.31
CA ILE A 36 13.81 7.39 6.40
C ILE A 36 13.58 8.17 7.70
N TYR A 37 14.17 7.71 8.81
CA TYR A 37 14.03 8.42 10.07
C TYR A 37 14.69 9.80 10.01
N GLU A 38 15.94 9.86 9.60
CA GLU A 38 16.73 11.10 9.61
C GLU A 38 16.26 12.12 8.54
N LYS A 39 15.91 11.62 7.32
CA LYS A 39 15.61 12.51 6.18
C LYS A 39 14.13 12.81 6.01
N LEU A 40 13.25 11.97 6.54
CA LEU A 40 11.80 12.13 6.38
C LEU A 40 11.08 12.27 7.72
N ALA A 41 11.35 11.40 8.71
CA ALA A 41 10.61 11.44 9.97
C ALA A 41 10.96 12.67 10.82
N ILE A 42 12.24 13.02 10.98
CA ILE A 42 12.66 14.21 11.74
C ILE A 42 12.08 15.50 11.15
N PRO A 43 12.20 15.81 9.84
CA PRO A 43 11.54 16.97 9.26
C PRO A 43 10.02 16.97 9.44
N THR A 44 9.40 15.77 9.38
CA THR A 44 7.96 15.63 9.62
C THR A 44 7.60 15.93 11.09
N GLN A 45 8.44 15.53 12.05
CA GLN A 45 8.25 15.89 13.47
C GLN A 45 8.29 17.41 13.67
N HIS A 46 9.31 18.06 13.15
CA HIS A 46 9.40 19.54 13.24
C HIS A 46 8.21 20.24 12.60
N LEU A 47 7.73 19.71 11.47
CA LEU A 47 6.54 20.27 10.82
C LEU A 47 5.28 20.06 11.67
N LEU A 48 5.13 18.88 12.31
CA LEU A 48 4.02 18.61 13.22
C LEU A 48 4.07 19.50 14.46
N GLU A 49 5.24 19.74 15.03
CA GLU A 49 5.47 20.62 16.18
C GLU A 49 5.10 22.07 15.83
N TRP A 50 5.63 22.57 14.71
CA TRP A 50 5.31 23.89 14.22
C TRP A 50 3.81 24.07 13.98
N LEU A 51 3.18 23.09 13.31
CA LEU A 51 1.76 23.14 13.01
C LEU A 51 0.91 23.03 14.29
N SER A 52 1.36 22.24 15.26
CA SER A 52 0.71 22.17 16.57
C SER A 52 0.74 23.53 17.28
N GLY A 53 1.86 24.24 17.23
CA GLY A 53 1.95 25.60 17.77
C GLY A 53 0.93 26.56 17.14
N VAL A 54 0.74 26.49 15.82
CA VAL A 54 -0.24 27.31 15.10
C VAL A 54 -1.69 26.90 15.41
N LEU A 55 -1.94 25.61 15.68
CA LEU A 55 -3.27 25.04 15.93
C LEU A 55 -3.61 24.93 17.43
N GLY A 56 -3.08 25.82 18.26
CA GLY A 56 -3.40 25.88 19.68
C GLY A 56 -2.89 24.71 20.50
N GLY A 57 -1.77 24.10 20.11
CA GLY A 57 -1.14 22.99 20.82
C GLY A 57 -1.71 21.59 20.48
N SER A 58 -2.60 21.48 19.49
CA SER A 58 -3.28 20.24 19.17
C SER A 58 -2.53 19.43 18.10
N TYR A 59 -1.80 18.40 18.50
CA TYR A 59 -1.15 17.45 17.60
C TYR A 59 -2.14 16.63 16.75
N GLY A 60 -3.33 16.35 17.27
CA GLY A 60 -4.37 15.65 16.51
C GLY A 60 -4.79 16.42 15.27
N TRP A 61 -5.05 17.71 15.41
CA TRP A 61 -5.35 18.59 14.27
C TRP A 61 -4.15 18.72 13.32
N SER A 62 -2.94 18.79 13.85
CA SER A 62 -1.72 18.85 13.03
C SER A 62 -1.56 17.62 12.14
N ILE A 63 -1.81 16.43 12.67
CA ILE A 63 -1.76 15.16 11.90
C ILE A 63 -2.84 15.17 10.80
N MET A 64 -4.05 15.65 11.11
CA MET A 64 -5.13 15.72 10.11
C MET A 64 -4.77 16.69 8.97
N VAL A 65 -4.28 17.88 9.31
CA VAL A 65 -3.91 18.91 8.32
C VAL A 65 -2.75 18.44 7.44
N ILE A 66 -1.67 17.89 8.03
CA ILE A 66 -0.54 17.39 7.24
C ILE A 66 -0.95 16.23 6.34
N THR A 67 -1.81 15.33 6.83
CA THR A 67 -2.33 14.22 6.03
C THR A 67 -3.15 14.74 4.85
N PHE A 68 -3.98 15.75 5.07
CA PHE A 68 -4.78 16.38 4.03
C PHE A 68 -3.89 17.06 2.97
N ILE A 69 -2.88 17.82 3.39
CA ILE A 69 -1.93 18.49 2.47
C ILE A 69 -1.18 17.46 1.63
N VAL A 70 -0.64 16.42 2.26
CA VAL A 70 0.06 15.33 1.54
C VAL A 70 -0.87 14.67 0.52
N ARG A 71 -2.13 14.41 0.88
CA ARG A 71 -3.13 13.83 -0.03
C ARG A 71 -3.43 14.76 -1.22
N LEU A 72 -3.53 16.06 -1.00
CA LEU A 72 -3.73 17.03 -2.07
C LEU A 72 -2.55 17.06 -3.04
N ILE A 73 -1.32 17.08 -2.54
CA ILE A 73 -0.11 17.05 -3.35
C ILE A 73 -0.02 15.75 -4.16
N MET A 74 -0.39 14.63 -3.56
CA MET A 74 -0.36 13.32 -4.20
C MET A 74 -1.52 13.07 -5.17
N MET A 75 -2.59 13.87 -5.09
CA MET A 75 -3.82 13.67 -5.86
C MET A 75 -3.59 13.57 -7.38
N PRO A 76 -2.84 14.47 -8.05
CA PRO A 76 -2.63 14.38 -9.50
C PRO A 76 -1.92 13.09 -9.91
N ILE A 77 -0.96 12.64 -9.08
CA ILE A 77 -0.24 11.38 -9.33
C ILE A 77 -1.20 10.19 -9.19
N MET A 78 -2.01 10.18 -8.13
CA MET A 78 -2.99 9.12 -7.87
C MET A 78 -4.07 9.03 -8.94
N ILE A 79 -4.58 10.17 -9.44
CA ILE A 79 -5.56 10.19 -10.54
C ILE A 79 -4.98 9.57 -11.81
N ASN A 80 -3.74 9.93 -12.17
CA ASN A 80 -3.09 9.37 -13.35
C ASN A 80 -2.83 7.86 -13.20
N GLN A 81 -2.47 7.41 -12.01
CA GLN A 81 -2.28 5.98 -11.74
C GLN A 81 -3.61 5.22 -11.77
N SER A 82 -4.67 5.79 -11.18
CA SER A 82 -6.01 5.21 -11.18
C SER A 82 -6.53 5.04 -12.60
N LYS A 83 -6.38 6.05 -13.47
CA LYS A 83 -6.74 5.96 -14.89
C LYS A 83 -6.01 4.80 -15.60
N LYS A 84 -4.70 4.70 -15.39
CA LYS A 84 -3.91 3.60 -15.97
C LYS A 84 -4.35 2.23 -15.45
N ALA A 85 -4.66 2.13 -14.16
CA ALA A 85 -5.16 0.90 -13.54
C ALA A 85 -6.52 0.50 -14.12
N THR A 86 -7.45 1.45 -14.30
CA THR A 86 -8.76 1.19 -14.90
C THR A 86 -8.64 0.68 -16.35
N ILE A 87 -7.82 1.32 -17.19
CA ILE A 87 -7.56 0.86 -18.55
C ILE A 87 -6.99 -0.57 -18.56
N GLN A 88 -6.09 -0.89 -17.64
CA GLN A 88 -5.54 -2.25 -17.50
C GLN A 88 -6.62 -3.26 -17.09
N GLN A 89 -7.50 -2.87 -16.15
CA GLN A 89 -8.62 -3.74 -15.73
C GLN A 89 -9.59 -4.01 -16.88
N GLU A 90 -9.90 -3.02 -17.69
CA GLU A 90 -10.76 -3.18 -18.89
C GLU A 90 -10.12 -4.17 -19.88
N LYS A 91 -8.82 -4.03 -20.17
CA LYS A 91 -8.07 -4.98 -21.02
C LYS A 91 -8.10 -6.40 -20.46
N ILE A 92 -7.90 -6.55 -19.14
CA ILE A 92 -7.98 -7.87 -18.46
C ILE A 92 -9.40 -8.43 -18.57
N ALA A 93 -10.43 -7.59 -18.45
CA ALA A 93 -11.81 -8.03 -18.59
C ALA A 93 -12.11 -8.59 -19.99
N MET A 94 -11.54 -7.98 -21.05
CA MET A 94 -11.70 -8.48 -22.42
C MET A 94 -11.07 -9.85 -22.65
N ILE A 95 -9.93 -10.15 -22.04
CA ILE A 95 -9.23 -11.44 -22.20
C ILE A 95 -9.61 -12.48 -21.16
N ARG A 96 -10.55 -12.17 -20.26
CA ARG A 96 -10.98 -13.06 -19.15
C ARG A 96 -11.30 -14.50 -19.58
N PRO A 97 -12.08 -14.75 -20.67
CA PRO A 97 -12.40 -16.11 -21.07
C PRO A 97 -11.15 -16.92 -21.46
N GLN A 98 -10.16 -16.27 -22.08
CA GLN A 98 -8.90 -16.93 -22.42
C GLN A 98 -8.03 -17.16 -21.17
N LEU A 99 -8.03 -16.19 -20.27
CA LEU A 99 -7.31 -16.29 -19.00
C LEU A 99 -7.84 -17.41 -18.11
N ALA A 100 -9.17 -17.56 -18.05
CA ALA A 100 -9.83 -18.63 -17.29
C ALA A 100 -9.42 -20.03 -17.79
N LYS A 101 -9.35 -20.25 -19.11
CA LYS A 101 -8.86 -21.51 -19.70
C LYS A 101 -7.41 -21.81 -19.31
N ILE A 102 -6.54 -20.82 -19.35
CA ILE A 102 -5.14 -21.00 -18.97
C ILE A 102 -5.00 -21.29 -17.48
N GLN A 103 -5.78 -20.61 -16.63
CA GLN A 103 -5.82 -20.86 -15.18
C GLN A 103 -6.34 -22.28 -14.87
N GLU A 104 -7.32 -22.77 -15.60
CA GLU A 104 -7.81 -24.12 -15.46
C GLU A 104 -6.73 -25.16 -15.86
N GLN A 105 -6.03 -24.92 -16.97
CA GLN A 105 -4.87 -25.73 -17.36
C GLN A 105 -3.79 -25.73 -16.28
N GLN A 106 -3.50 -24.58 -15.68
CA GLN A 106 -2.53 -24.46 -14.59
C GLN A 106 -2.96 -25.20 -13.33
N LYS A 107 -4.25 -25.18 -12.98
CA LYS A 107 -4.80 -25.94 -11.85
C LYS A 107 -4.74 -27.45 -12.08
N ASN A 108 -5.03 -27.91 -13.30
CA ASN A 108 -5.08 -29.31 -13.68
C ASN A 108 -3.68 -29.88 -14.02
N ALA A 109 -2.66 -29.03 -14.10
CA ALA A 109 -1.30 -29.43 -14.41
C ALA A 109 -0.72 -30.34 -13.32
N LYS A 110 -0.34 -31.55 -13.72
CA LYS A 110 0.23 -32.57 -12.83
C LYS A 110 1.76 -32.53 -12.79
N THR A 111 2.38 -31.99 -13.84
CA THR A 111 3.84 -31.89 -13.95
C THR A 111 4.33 -30.46 -13.83
N PRO A 112 5.57 -30.21 -13.35
CA PRO A 112 6.19 -28.89 -13.34
C PRO A 112 6.29 -28.27 -14.75
N GLU A 113 6.43 -29.09 -15.78
CA GLU A 113 6.54 -28.67 -17.18
C GLU A 113 5.20 -28.08 -17.67
N GLU A 114 4.08 -28.76 -17.38
CA GLU A 114 2.74 -28.26 -17.70
C GLU A 114 2.43 -26.94 -16.99
N ARG A 115 2.84 -26.79 -15.74
CA ARG A 115 2.70 -25.52 -14.99
C ARG A 115 3.52 -24.41 -15.62
N ASN A 116 4.74 -24.70 -16.04
CA ASN A 116 5.59 -23.73 -16.72
C ASN A 116 5.00 -23.32 -18.08
N ALA A 117 4.47 -24.29 -18.85
CA ALA A 117 3.81 -24.01 -20.12
C ALA A 117 2.57 -23.10 -19.93
N ALA A 118 1.72 -23.40 -18.96
CA ALA A 118 0.57 -22.55 -18.64
C ALA A 118 0.99 -21.15 -18.19
N SER A 119 2.05 -21.02 -17.38
CA SER A 119 2.59 -19.71 -16.97
C SER A 119 3.15 -18.92 -18.16
N GLN A 120 3.82 -19.59 -19.09
CA GLN A 120 4.29 -18.95 -20.33
C GLN A 120 3.14 -18.51 -21.25
N ALA A 121 2.10 -19.34 -21.37
CA ALA A 121 0.90 -18.99 -22.13
C ALA A 121 0.22 -17.75 -21.54
N MET A 122 0.12 -17.65 -20.21
CA MET A 122 -0.43 -16.48 -19.53
C MET A 122 0.41 -15.21 -19.79
N MET A 123 1.74 -15.33 -19.69
CA MET A 123 2.65 -14.23 -20.00
C MET A 123 2.51 -13.75 -21.45
N LYS A 124 2.39 -14.69 -22.38
CA LYS A 124 2.21 -14.39 -23.80
C LYS A 124 0.89 -13.68 -24.04
N LEU A 125 -0.20 -14.17 -23.46
CA LEU A 125 -1.53 -13.53 -23.54
C LEU A 125 -1.50 -12.07 -23.03
N TYR A 126 -0.82 -11.80 -21.93
CA TYR A 126 -0.65 -10.43 -21.42
C TYR A 126 0.19 -9.55 -22.36
N GLN A 127 1.27 -10.08 -22.93
CA GLN A 127 2.11 -9.35 -23.87
C GLN A 127 1.37 -9.00 -25.17
N GLU A 128 0.63 -9.96 -25.74
CA GLU A 128 -0.14 -9.76 -26.97
C GLU A 128 -1.24 -8.68 -26.83
N ASN A 129 -1.79 -8.55 -25.61
CA ASN A 129 -2.81 -7.54 -25.31
C ASN A 129 -2.23 -6.25 -24.70
N ASN A 130 -0.91 -6.07 -24.71
CA ASN A 130 -0.26 -4.90 -24.12
C ASN A 130 -0.70 -4.64 -22.67
N ILE A 131 -0.80 -5.72 -21.88
CA ILE A 131 -1.12 -5.67 -20.45
C ILE A 131 0.20 -5.75 -19.69
N SER A 132 0.48 -4.73 -18.90
CA SER A 132 1.68 -4.71 -18.05
C SER A 132 1.46 -5.58 -16.82
N MET A 133 2.30 -6.58 -16.62
CA MET A 133 2.24 -7.43 -15.42
C MET A 133 2.57 -6.63 -14.13
N VAL A 134 3.44 -5.64 -14.22
CA VAL A 134 3.84 -4.81 -13.08
C VAL A 134 2.87 -3.64 -12.88
N GLY A 135 2.34 -3.06 -13.95
CA GLY A 135 1.40 -1.91 -13.90
C GLY A 135 -0.05 -2.30 -13.62
N GLY A 136 -0.44 -3.56 -13.90
CA GLY A 136 -1.82 -4.03 -13.73
C GLY A 136 -2.21 -4.39 -12.30
N ILE A 137 -1.25 -4.61 -11.41
CA ILE A 137 -1.51 -5.07 -10.03
C ILE A 137 -1.61 -3.88 -9.05
N GLY A 138 -1.46 -2.64 -9.50
CA GLY A 138 -1.61 -1.47 -8.62
C GLY A 138 -0.56 -1.38 -7.50
N CYS A 139 0.60 -2.04 -7.64
CA CYS A 139 1.66 -2.00 -6.62
C CYS A 139 2.41 -0.65 -6.57
N LEU A 140 2.35 0.14 -7.64
CA LEU A 140 3.04 1.44 -7.69
C LEU A 140 2.54 2.43 -6.63
N PRO A 141 1.21 2.59 -6.39
CA PRO A 141 0.71 3.39 -5.28
C PRO A 141 1.24 2.92 -3.92
N LEU A 142 1.32 1.60 -3.71
CA LEU A 142 1.85 1.02 -2.48
C LEU A 142 3.32 1.35 -2.28
N LEU A 143 4.15 1.24 -3.33
CA LEU A 143 5.58 1.57 -3.28
C LEU A 143 5.83 3.05 -2.95
N ILE A 144 5.00 3.96 -3.46
CA ILE A 144 5.09 5.39 -3.14
C ILE A 144 4.56 5.66 -1.72
N GLN A 145 3.48 4.99 -1.33
CA GLN A 145 2.83 5.19 -0.03
C GLN A 145 3.67 4.69 1.14
N MET A 146 4.42 3.57 0.97
CA MET A 146 5.16 2.93 2.06
C MET A 146 6.22 3.84 2.72
N PRO A 147 7.10 4.54 1.98
CA PRO A 147 8.04 5.47 2.59
C PRO A 147 7.36 6.63 3.33
N ILE A 148 6.27 7.16 2.76
CA ILE A 148 5.50 8.25 3.38
C ILE A 148 4.85 7.78 4.68
N PHE A 149 4.25 6.59 4.65
CA PHE A 149 3.65 5.98 5.83
C PHE A 149 4.70 5.69 6.91
N ALA A 150 5.83 5.10 6.54
CA ALA A 150 6.93 4.80 7.46
C ALA A 150 7.49 6.08 8.12
N ALA A 151 7.64 7.16 7.36
CA ALA A 151 8.09 8.44 7.86
C ALA A 151 7.10 9.06 8.86
N LEU A 152 5.82 9.11 8.50
CA LEU A 152 4.76 9.66 9.35
C LEU A 152 4.58 8.80 10.61
N TYR A 153 4.57 7.47 10.47
CA TYR A 153 4.49 6.54 11.59
C TYR A 153 5.68 6.71 12.56
N ALA A 154 6.90 6.79 12.03
CA ALA A 154 8.08 7.02 12.83
C ALA A 154 8.07 8.40 13.51
N ALA A 155 7.62 9.44 12.81
CA ALA A 155 7.47 10.78 13.37
C ALA A 155 6.52 10.79 14.57
N ILE A 156 5.41 10.09 14.47
CA ILE A 156 4.41 9.99 15.55
C ILE A 156 4.91 9.09 16.68
N GLN A 157 5.42 7.91 16.36
CA GLN A 157 5.80 6.91 17.37
C GLN A 157 6.99 7.34 18.24
N TYR A 158 7.91 8.11 17.66
CA TYR A 158 9.12 8.54 18.36
C TYR A 158 9.06 10.00 18.86
N SER A 159 7.90 10.65 18.77
CA SER A 159 7.69 11.95 19.40
C SER A 159 7.29 11.79 20.86
N PRO A 160 8.12 12.25 21.82
CA PRO A 160 7.78 12.18 23.25
C PRO A 160 6.55 13.00 23.61
N GLU A 161 6.26 14.04 22.83
CA GLU A 161 5.16 14.95 23.06
C GLU A 161 3.83 14.36 22.59
N LEU A 162 3.81 13.67 21.45
CA LEU A 162 2.61 12.99 20.95
C LEU A 162 2.12 11.88 21.89
N SER A 163 3.05 11.15 22.52
CA SER A 163 2.69 10.07 23.45
C SER A 163 1.94 10.56 24.70
N LYS A 164 2.06 11.85 25.03
CA LYS A 164 1.41 12.50 26.20
C LYS A 164 0.17 13.31 25.84
N THR A 165 -0.09 13.46 24.54
CA THR A 165 -1.15 14.36 24.03
C THR A 165 -2.48 13.62 23.94
N THR A 166 -3.55 14.33 24.32
CA THR A 166 -4.92 13.87 24.14
C THR A 166 -5.58 14.59 22.97
N PHE A 167 -6.38 13.87 22.19
CA PHE A 167 -7.20 14.43 21.13
C PHE A 167 -8.64 13.98 21.30
N MET A 168 -9.57 14.92 21.41
CA MET A 168 -10.99 14.63 21.69
C MET A 168 -11.20 13.74 22.95
N GLY A 169 -10.36 13.92 23.97
CA GLY A 169 -10.43 13.11 25.20
C GLY A 169 -9.76 11.75 25.11
N ILE A 170 -9.16 11.39 23.97
CA ILE A 170 -8.49 10.11 23.73
C ILE A 170 -6.98 10.35 23.70
N ASN A 171 -6.22 9.57 24.48
CA ASN A 171 -4.76 9.64 24.48
C ASN A 171 -4.21 9.05 23.18
N LEU A 172 -3.42 9.83 22.43
CA LEU A 172 -2.83 9.42 21.15
C LEU A 172 -1.64 8.46 21.32
N GLY A 173 -1.03 8.39 22.49
CA GLY A 173 0.08 7.49 22.78
C GLY A 173 -0.33 6.07 23.16
N HIS A 174 -1.61 5.82 23.39
CA HIS A 174 -2.14 4.52 23.77
C HIS A 174 -3.16 3.98 22.77
N ARG A 175 -3.27 2.65 22.72
CA ARG A 175 -4.29 2.00 21.88
C ARG A 175 -5.68 2.39 22.39
N SER A 176 -6.50 2.95 21.51
CA SER A 176 -7.87 3.33 21.82
C SER A 176 -8.84 2.45 21.06
N PHE A 177 -9.71 1.76 21.81
CA PHE A 177 -10.76 0.94 21.23
C PHE A 177 -11.73 1.77 20.36
N THR A 178 -11.96 3.03 20.72
CA THR A 178 -12.79 3.95 19.94
C THR A 178 -12.21 4.18 18.54
N PHE A 179 -10.89 4.42 18.42
CA PHE A 179 -10.25 4.57 17.12
C PHE A 179 -10.23 3.27 16.32
N VAL A 180 -10.08 2.12 16.97
CA VAL A 180 -10.16 0.81 16.31
C VAL A 180 -11.53 0.62 15.67
N VAL A 181 -12.62 0.85 16.42
CA VAL A 181 -13.98 0.72 15.89
C VAL A 181 -14.26 1.73 14.78
N LEU A 182 -13.86 2.98 14.98
CA LEU A 182 -14.03 4.02 13.95
C LEU A 182 -13.30 3.67 12.66
N THR A 183 -12.06 3.23 12.76
CA THR A 183 -11.24 2.80 11.61
C THR A 183 -11.88 1.60 10.91
N PHE A 184 -12.34 0.60 11.67
CA PHE A 184 -13.05 -0.54 11.12
C PHE A 184 -14.28 -0.14 10.31
N VAL A 185 -15.12 0.73 10.85
CA VAL A 185 -16.34 1.22 10.17
C VAL A 185 -15.98 1.99 8.90
N ILE A 186 -14.99 2.87 8.95
CA ILE A 186 -14.55 3.64 7.78
C ILE A 186 -14.00 2.72 6.69
N TYR A 187 -13.16 1.73 7.03
CA TYR A 187 -12.62 0.78 6.05
C TYR A 187 -13.70 -0.16 5.49
N ALA A 188 -14.66 -0.57 6.30
CA ALA A 188 -15.79 -1.37 5.84
C ALA A 188 -16.65 -0.57 4.84
N LEU A 189 -16.95 0.69 5.16
CA LEU A 189 -17.68 1.59 4.27
C LEU A 189 -16.92 1.84 2.96
N GLN A 190 -15.62 2.10 3.03
CA GLN A 190 -14.76 2.28 1.85
C GLN A 190 -14.72 1.01 1.00
N GLY A 191 -14.60 -0.16 1.63
CA GLY A 191 -14.64 -1.45 0.95
C GLY A 191 -15.97 -1.66 0.22
N TRP A 192 -17.09 -1.36 0.88
CA TRP A 192 -18.41 -1.43 0.27
C TRP A 192 -18.55 -0.46 -0.91
N LEU A 193 -18.16 0.79 -0.75
CA LEU A 193 -18.18 1.80 -1.83
C LEU A 193 -17.33 1.38 -3.04
N SER A 194 -16.18 0.77 -2.82
CA SER A 194 -15.30 0.31 -3.91
C SER A 194 -15.87 -0.87 -4.71
N THR A 195 -16.91 -1.55 -4.20
CA THR A 195 -17.62 -2.59 -4.96
C THR A 195 -18.76 -2.04 -5.82
N LEU A 196 -19.15 -0.79 -5.61
CA LEU A 196 -20.20 -0.17 -6.43
C LEU A 196 -19.66 0.02 -7.88
N GLY A 197 -20.41 -0.52 -8.84
CA GLY A 197 -20.02 -0.47 -10.25
C GLY A 197 -19.11 -1.60 -10.74
N LEU A 198 -18.73 -2.56 -9.88
CA LEU A 198 -18.00 -3.75 -10.32
C LEU A 198 -18.96 -4.86 -10.80
N PRO A 199 -18.55 -5.67 -11.80
CA PRO A 199 -19.28 -6.88 -12.20
C PRO A 199 -19.40 -7.86 -11.02
N GLU A 200 -20.51 -8.62 -10.97
CA GLU A 200 -20.84 -9.52 -9.84
C GLU A 200 -19.73 -10.54 -9.51
N GLU A 201 -19.01 -11.04 -10.52
CA GLU A 201 -17.91 -11.97 -10.30
C GLU A 201 -16.71 -11.32 -9.58
N GLN A 202 -16.42 -10.05 -9.91
CA GLN A 202 -15.36 -9.30 -9.21
C GLN A 202 -15.79 -8.92 -7.80
N LYS A 203 -17.06 -8.60 -7.60
CA LYS A 203 -17.63 -8.38 -6.27
C LYS A 203 -17.41 -9.58 -5.35
N LYS A 204 -17.74 -10.79 -5.81
CA LYS A 204 -17.55 -12.02 -5.01
C LYS A 204 -16.09 -12.23 -4.63
N GLN A 205 -15.16 -11.97 -5.54
CA GLN A 205 -13.73 -12.12 -5.29
C GLN A 205 -13.20 -11.04 -4.31
N MET A 206 -13.74 -9.83 -4.37
CA MET A 206 -13.37 -8.74 -3.47
C MET A 206 -14.05 -8.81 -2.10
N GLN A 207 -15.20 -9.47 -1.96
CA GLN A 207 -15.90 -9.59 -0.68
C GLN A 207 -15.03 -10.17 0.43
N SER A 208 -14.23 -11.19 0.12
CA SER A 208 -13.30 -11.77 1.11
C SER A 208 -12.23 -10.75 1.54
N MET A 209 -11.73 -9.93 0.61
CA MET A 209 -10.74 -8.89 0.91
C MET A 209 -11.34 -7.73 1.70
N ILE A 210 -12.62 -7.39 1.47
CA ILE A 210 -13.33 -6.32 2.20
C ILE A 210 -13.47 -6.66 3.68
N ILE A 211 -13.69 -7.93 4.00
CA ILE A 211 -13.82 -8.39 5.40
C ILE A 211 -12.43 -8.53 6.05
N VAL A 212 -11.46 -9.09 5.33
CA VAL A 212 -10.11 -9.34 5.86
C VAL A 212 -9.32 -8.05 6.05
N SER A 213 -9.46 -7.07 5.14
CA SER A 213 -8.70 -5.83 5.18
C SER A 213 -8.93 -5.00 6.47
N PRO A 214 -10.18 -4.73 6.92
CA PRO A 214 -10.40 -4.02 8.18
C PRO A 214 -9.87 -4.77 9.40
N VAL A 215 -10.02 -6.11 9.42
CA VAL A 215 -9.56 -6.94 10.55
C VAL A 215 -8.03 -6.97 10.65
N MET A 216 -7.31 -6.91 9.53
CA MET A 216 -5.84 -6.90 9.53
C MET A 216 -5.24 -5.52 9.86
N LEU A 217 -5.99 -4.43 9.64
CA LEU A 217 -5.49 -3.06 9.80
C LEU A 217 -5.92 -2.42 11.12
N THR A 218 -6.79 -3.05 11.89
CA THR A 218 -7.25 -2.64 13.22
C THR A 218 -6.66 -3.50 14.33
#